data_caa9dccdb9d39e5dba9b98e3de053a87
#
_entry.id   caa9dccdb9d39e5dba9b98e3de053a87
#
_cell.length_a   1.000
_cell.length_b   1.000
_cell.length_c   1.000
_cell.angle_alpha   90.00
_cell.angle_beta   90.00
_cell.angle_gamma   90.00
#
_symmetry.space_group_name_H-M   'P 1'
#
loop_
_entity.id
_entity.type
_entity.pdbx_description
1 polymer ?
#
loop_
_entity_poly.entity_id
_entity_poly.type
_entity_poly.pdbx_seq_one_letter_code
_entity_poly.pdbx_strand_id
1 'polypeptide(L)'
;SAASDVYKRQVQQTVTYVRQQEKKHNKKIKMSLTTNGMLLDKEKVKYLTDNHISLILSLDGRKEMHDSMRPGVNNEGTYDRIMKNLQYCIKHRNGEEYYVRGTFTRQNLDFTTDVEDMLNHGFPAVSMEPVVGDDTADYSIKESDLPRVKDEYDKLAKFFIKREEEGNPFFFFHFNMDLWRGPCLPKRLRGCGAGHEYLAVVPNGDIYPCHQFVGREGYVIGNVFEGLKNMKMMRDFRVNHVFSKPECVDCWAKFFCSGGCHANNEAYAGDIRRPYGITCEIQKKRVECAMMIQAYNKLKAPKVMHQPGTKAARKAEGLSAT
;
A
#
# COMPACT_ATOMS: atom_id res chain seq x y z
N SER A 1 27.98 0.51 -8.79
CA SER A 1 27.97 1.14 -10.14
C SER A 1 27.67 2.63 -10.01
N ALA A 2 28.15 3.47 -10.94
CA ALA A 2 27.98 4.93 -10.92
C ALA A 2 26.49 5.35 -10.74
N ALA A 3 25.55 4.64 -11.34
CA ALA A 3 24.12 4.89 -11.17
C ALA A 3 23.64 4.70 -9.71
N SER A 4 24.11 3.65 -9.02
CA SER A 4 23.69 3.41 -7.62
C SER A 4 24.22 4.49 -6.67
N ASP A 5 25.40 5.05 -6.95
CA ASP A 5 25.99 6.11 -6.14
C ASP A 5 25.28 7.47 -6.37
N VAL A 6 24.81 7.72 -7.59
CA VAL A 6 24.00 8.91 -7.91
C VAL A 6 22.69 8.88 -7.12
N TYR A 7 21.96 7.76 -7.14
CA TYR A 7 20.70 7.63 -6.39
C TYR A 7 20.91 7.74 -4.88
N LYS A 8 21.97 7.12 -4.32
CA LYS A 8 22.32 7.25 -2.91
C LYS A 8 22.50 8.73 -2.54
N ARG A 9 23.26 9.48 -3.34
CA ARG A 9 23.51 10.91 -3.09
C ARG A 9 22.24 11.74 -3.17
N GLN A 10 21.35 11.45 -4.14
CA GLN A 10 20.06 12.15 -4.27
C GLN A 10 19.17 11.93 -3.04
N VAL A 11 19.08 10.70 -2.54
CA VAL A 11 18.32 10.39 -1.31
C VAL A 11 18.90 11.15 -0.13
N GLN A 12 20.23 11.15 0.05
CA GLN A 12 20.90 11.87 1.14
C GLN A 12 20.69 13.38 1.07
N GLN A 13 20.76 13.97 -0.11
CA GLN A 13 20.52 15.39 -0.33
C GLN A 13 19.06 15.75 0.00
N THR A 14 18.12 14.94 -0.46
CA THR A 14 16.68 15.13 -0.18
C THR A 14 16.39 15.06 1.31
N VAL A 15 16.93 14.06 2.00
CA VAL A 15 16.76 13.90 3.45
C VAL A 15 17.34 15.11 4.21
N THR A 16 18.55 15.52 3.86
CA THR A 16 19.20 16.69 4.47
C THR A 16 18.36 17.95 4.27
N TYR A 17 17.89 18.19 3.07
CA TYR A 17 17.03 19.33 2.76
C TYR A 17 15.72 19.30 3.55
N VAL A 18 15.03 18.14 3.56
CA VAL A 18 13.77 17.97 4.30
C VAL A 18 13.99 18.27 5.79
N ARG A 19 15.05 17.73 6.42
CA ARG A 19 15.35 17.97 7.84
C ARG A 19 15.65 19.44 8.16
N GLN A 20 16.28 20.16 7.22
CA GLN A 20 16.48 21.61 7.34
C GLN A 20 15.15 22.37 7.27
N GLN A 21 14.26 22.00 6.32
CA GLN A 21 12.97 22.65 6.18
C GLN A 21 12.04 22.36 7.37
N GLU A 22 12.07 21.16 7.92
CA GLU A 22 11.34 20.82 9.15
C GLU A 22 11.68 21.77 10.30
N LYS A 23 12.97 22.00 10.53
CA LYS A 23 13.45 22.93 11.57
C LYS A 23 13.02 24.37 11.28
N LYS A 24 13.21 24.83 10.04
CA LYS A 24 12.88 26.19 9.61
C LYS A 24 11.39 26.51 9.77
N HIS A 25 10.52 25.55 9.46
CA HIS A 25 9.06 25.76 9.42
C HIS A 25 8.32 25.14 10.60
N ASN A 26 9.02 24.56 11.57
CA ASN A 26 8.44 23.84 12.71
C ASN A 26 7.38 22.81 12.25
N LYS A 27 7.72 21.98 11.27
CA LYS A 27 6.87 20.94 10.71
C LYS A 27 7.57 19.59 10.81
N LYS A 28 6.78 18.49 10.83
CA LYS A 28 7.29 17.14 10.68
C LYS A 28 6.88 16.60 9.31
N ILE A 29 7.84 16.11 8.54
CA ILE A 29 7.64 15.50 7.22
C ILE A 29 8.00 14.01 7.34
N LYS A 30 6.99 13.15 7.18
CA LYS A 30 7.22 11.70 7.12
C LYS A 30 7.85 11.36 5.77
N MET A 31 8.94 10.62 5.80
CA MET A 31 9.60 10.10 4.60
C MET A 31 9.49 8.59 4.55
N SER A 32 9.25 8.06 3.36
CA SER A 32 9.26 6.63 3.10
C SER A 32 10.03 6.32 1.82
N LEU A 33 10.61 5.14 1.75
CA LEU A 33 11.35 4.63 0.60
C LEU A 33 10.83 3.26 0.22
N THR A 34 10.46 3.08 -1.06
CA THR A 34 10.19 1.76 -1.62
C THR A 34 11.45 1.25 -2.30
N THR A 35 11.85 0.02 -2.01
CA THR A 35 13.05 -0.60 -2.58
C THR A 35 12.84 -2.09 -2.85
N ASN A 36 13.49 -2.58 -3.91
CA ASN A 36 13.58 -4.02 -4.19
C ASN A 36 14.64 -4.75 -3.32
N GLY A 37 15.34 -4.04 -2.44
CA GLY A 37 16.31 -4.64 -1.54
C GLY A 37 17.65 -5.06 -2.15
N MET A 38 17.81 -5.06 -3.48
CA MET A 38 19.01 -5.54 -4.18
C MET A 38 20.29 -4.83 -3.74
N LEU A 39 20.20 -3.54 -3.44
CA LEU A 39 21.35 -2.68 -3.09
C LEU A 39 21.38 -2.28 -1.62
N LEU A 40 20.50 -2.85 -0.79
CA LEU A 40 20.56 -2.63 0.65
C LEU A 40 21.81 -3.29 1.23
N ASP A 41 22.62 -2.50 1.93
CA ASP A 41 23.77 -2.91 2.69
C ASP A 41 23.74 -2.31 4.10
N LYS A 42 24.70 -2.65 4.92
CA LYS A 42 24.79 -2.21 6.33
C LYS A 42 24.78 -0.70 6.47
N GLU A 43 25.51 0.00 5.61
CA GLU A 43 25.62 1.47 5.65
C GLU A 43 24.29 2.13 5.32
N LYS A 44 23.62 1.65 4.25
CA LYS A 44 22.31 2.18 3.83
C LYS A 44 21.23 1.90 4.85
N VAL A 45 21.17 0.68 5.39
CA VAL A 45 20.22 0.32 6.45
C VAL A 45 20.39 1.23 7.67
N LYS A 46 21.64 1.42 8.13
CA LYS A 46 21.94 2.33 9.23
C LYS A 46 21.48 3.76 8.92
N TYR A 47 21.82 4.29 7.74
CA TYR A 47 21.44 5.64 7.33
C TYR A 47 19.91 5.83 7.31
N LEU A 48 19.17 4.90 6.73
CA LEU A 48 17.70 4.95 6.64
C LEU A 48 17.05 4.87 8.03
N THR A 49 17.63 4.07 8.94
CA THR A 49 17.16 3.93 10.32
C THR A 49 17.42 5.21 11.12
N ASP A 50 18.64 5.72 11.10
CA ASP A 50 19.04 6.94 11.83
C ASP A 50 18.26 8.18 11.39
N ASN A 51 17.76 8.19 10.15
CA ASN A 51 16.96 9.28 9.59
C ASN A 51 15.45 9.05 9.67
N HIS A 52 14.98 8.01 10.36
CA HIS A 52 13.56 7.70 10.55
C HIS A 52 12.78 7.60 9.22
N ILE A 53 13.35 6.90 8.23
CA ILE A 53 12.72 6.70 6.93
C ILE A 53 11.98 5.37 6.96
N SER A 54 10.65 5.38 6.82
CA SER A 54 9.82 4.18 6.71
C SER A 54 10.14 3.41 5.44
N LEU A 55 10.15 2.08 5.49
CA LEU A 55 10.51 1.25 4.33
C LEU A 55 9.35 0.42 3.81
N ILE A 56 9.23 0.38 2.50
CA ILE A 56 8.40 -0.58 1.77
C ILE A 56 9.36 -1.49 1.01
N LEU A 57 9.42 -2.75 1.42
CA LEU A 57 10.37 -3.74 0.94
C LEU A 57 9.67 -4.67 -0.06
N SER A 58 10.11 -4.70 -1.32
CA SER A 58 9.45 -5.49 -2.36
C SER A 58 9.91 -6.96 -2.32
N LEU A 59 8.97 -7.88 -2.06
CA LEU A 59 9.18 -9.33 -2.10
C LEU A 59 7.84 -10.00 -2.41
N ASP A 60 7.78 -10.85 -3.44
CA ASP A 60 6.51 -11.41 -3.92
C ASP A 60 6.15 -12.78 -3.30
N GLY A 61 6.79 -13.18 -2.19
CA GLY A 61 6.57 -14.44 -1.50
C GLY A 61 7.59 -15.50 -1.90
N ARG A 62 7.14 -16.72 -2.22
CA ARG A 62 7.99 -17.87 -2.57
C ARG A 62 9.00 -17.55 -3.66
N LYS A 63 10.17 -18.19 -3.56
CA LYS A 63 11.32 -17.95 -4.45
C LYS A 63 10.96 -18.06 -5.93
N GLU A 64 10.25 -19.10 -6.33
CA GLU A 64 9.87 -19.35 -7.72
C GLU A 64 8.99 -18.23 -8.27
N MET A 65 8.03 -17.76 -7.46
CA MET A 65 7.12 -16.65 -7.83
C MET A 65 7.87 -15.34 -7.93
N HIS A 66 8.73 -15.06 -6.94
CA HIS A 66 9.54 -13.85 -6.95
C HIS A 66 10.48 -13.80 -8.15
N ASP A 67 11.26 -14.86 -8.37
CA ASP A 67 12.27 -14.89 -9.43
C ASP A 67 11.65 -14.87 -10.83
N SER A 68 10.44 -15.43 -11.01
CA SER A 68 9.71 -15.38 -12.29
C SER A 68 9.27 -13.96 -12.67
N MET A 69 8.86 -13.14 -11.67
CA MET A 69 8.33 -11.80 -11.89
C MET A 69 9.38 -10.69 -11.72
N ARG A 70 10.47 -10.97 -11.04
CA ARG A 70 11.57 -10.02 -10.76
C ARG A 70 12.94 -10.60 -11.09
N PRO A 71 13.18 -11.01 -12.35
CA PRO A 71 14.49 -11.49 -12.74
C PRO A 71 15.52 -10.38 -12.67
N GLY A 72 16.78 -10.75 -12.48
CA GLY A 72 17.93 -9.86 -12.61
C GLY A 72 18.23 -9.49 -14.06
N VAL A 73 19.22 -8.61 -14.27
CA VAL A 73 19.60 -8.10 -15.61
C VAL A 73 19.97 -9.24 -16.57
N ASN A 74 20.56 -10.34 -16.07
CA ASN A 74 20.95 -11.51 -16.85
C ASN A 74 19.90 -12.63 -16.77
N ASN A 75 18.66 -12.33 -16.45
CA ASN A 75 17.58 -13.28 -16.22
C ASN A 75 17.88 -14.31 -15.10
N GLU A 76 18.74 -13.94 -14.17
CA GLU A 76 19.07 -14.72 -12.97
C GLU A 76 18.06 -14.46 -11.86
N GLY A 77 17.88 -15.42 -10.92
CA GLY A 77 17.04 -15.21 -9.74
C GLY A 77 17.62 -14.13 -8.81
N THR A 78 16.74 -13.31 -8.24
CA THR A 78 17.10 -12.21 -7.34
C THR A 78 16.75 -12.50 -5.88
N TYR A 79 15.91 -13.51 -5.63
CA TYR A 79 15.34 -13.82 -4.33
C TYR A 79 16.38 -14.00 -3.22
N ASP A 80 17.37 -14.87 -3.40
CA ASP A 80 18.33 -15.22 -2.35
C ASP A 80 19.13 -13.98 -1.87
N ARG A 81 19.50 -13.12 -2.82
CA ARG A 81 20.22 -11.89 -2.52
C ARG A 81 19.31 -10.90 -1.78
N ILE A 82 18.08 -10.71 -2.27
CA ILE A 82 17.11 -9.81 -1.68
C ILE A 82 16.75 -10.30 -0.28
N MET A 83 16.42 -11.57 -0.11
CA MET A 83 16.07 -12.18 1.17
C MET A 83 17.11 -11.88 2.25
N LYS A 84 18.39 -12.15 1.95
CA LYS A 84 19.50 -11.86 2.86
C LYS A 84 19.56 -10.39 3.28
N ASN A 85 19.40 -9.49 2.32
CA ASN A 85 19.44 -8.05 2.58
C ASN A 85 18.23 -7.57 3.40
N LEU A 86 17.02 -8.08 3.10
CA LEU A 86 15.80 -7.72 3.82
C LEU A 86 15.83 -8.24 5.26
N GLN A 87 16.25 -9.48 5.49
CA GLN A 87 16.40 -10.03 6.83
C GLN A 87 17.40 -9.22 7.66
N TYR A 88 18.55 -8.85 7.07
CA TYR A 88 19.51 -7.95 7.71
C TYR A 88 18.86 -6.61 8.04
N CYS A 89 18.14 -6.02 7.09
CA CYS A 89 17.47 -4.73 7.25
C CYS A 89 16.51 -4.76 8.44
N ILE A 90 15.58 -5.71 8.48
CA ILE A 90 14.57 -5.80 9.54
C ILE A 90 15.20 -5.96 10.91
N LYS A 91 16.20 -6.83 11.03
CA LYS A 91 16.92 -7.06 12.30
C LYS A 91 17.57 -5.78 12.86
N HIS A 92 17.89 -4.81 12.00
CA HIS A 92 18.61 -3.60 12.39
C HIS A 92 17.78 -2.31 12.26
N ARG A 93 16.45 -2.43 12.15
CA ARG A 93 15.54 -1.25 12.05
C ARG A 93 15.29 -0.55 13.39
N ASN A 94 15.63 -1.17 14.54
CA ASN A 94 15.44 -0.59 15.87
C ASN A 94 14.01 -0.06 16.14
N GLY A 95 12.98 -0.77 15.64
CA GLY A 95 11.57 -0.39 15.78
C GLY A 95 11.04 0.61 14.73
N GLU A 96 11.87 1.07 13.79
CA GLU A 96 11.42 1.93 12.69
C GLU A 96 10.44 1.21 11.76
N GLU A 97 9.45 1.93 11.28
CA GLU A 97 8.36 1.40 10.45
C GLU A 97 8.86 0.76 9.15
N TYR A 98 8.36 -0.42 8.86
CA TYR A 98 8.51 -1.09 7.56
C TYR A 98 7.34 -2.03 7.31
N TYR A 99 7.13 -2.41 6.07
CA TYR A 99 6.40 -3.61 5.70
C TYR A 99 6.93 -4.20 4.39
N VAL A 100 6.72 -5.51 4.23
CA VAL A 100 7.06 -6.24 3.01
C VAL A 100 5.85 -6.22 2.09
N ARG A 101 6.04 -5.81 0.84
CA ARG A 101 4.99 -5.72 -0.16
C ARG A 101 5.25 -6.68 -1.29
N GLY A 102 4.36 -7.66 -1.42
CA GLY A 102 4.32 -8.59 -2.55
C GLY A 102 3.23 -8.23 -3.56
N THR A 103 3.33 -8.87 -4.70
CA THR A 103 2.34 -8.79 -5.78
C THR A 103 1.93 -10.20 -6.15
N PHE A 104 0.63 -10.47 -6.21
CA PHE A 104 0.13 -11.71 -6.76
C PHE A 104 -0.40 -11.51 -8.18
N THR A 105 -0.29 -12.55 -8.96
CA THR A 105 -0.65 -12.61 -10.37
C THR A 105 -1.59 -13.78 -10.61
N ARG A 106 -2.03 -13.98 -11.85
CA ARG A 106 -2.75 -15.18 -12.24
C ARG A 106 -1.97 -16.48 -12.02
N GLN A 107 -0.64 -16.39 -11.95
CA GLN A 107 0.25 -17.56 -11.78
C GLN A 107 0.34 -18.01 -10.30
N ASN A 108 0.05 -17.11 -9.33
CA ASN A 108 0.09 -17.40 -7.89
C ASN A 108 -1.20 -16.94 -7.18
N LEU A 109 -2.35 -17.38 -7.65
CA LEU A 109 -3.63 -17.09 -7.01
C LEU A 109 -3.77 -17.73 -5.62
N ASP A 110 -2.84 -18.61 -5.23
CA ASP A 110 -2.68 -19.20 -3.89
C ASP A 110 -1.80 -18.32 -2.99
N PHE A 111 -1.96 -17.02 -3.06
CA PHE A 111 -1.11 -16.00 -2.42
C PHE A 111 -1.09 -16.06 -0.87
N THR A 112 -1.99 -16.80 -0.23
CA THR A 112 -1.88 -17.09 1.21
C THR A 112 -0.59 -17.85 1.51
N THR A 113 -0.17 -18.76 0.64
CA THR A 113 1.09 -19.49 0.75
C THR A 113 2.30 -18.56 0.63
N ASP A 114 2.21 -17.53 -0.21
CA ASP A 114 3.26 -16.50 -0.33
C ASP A 114 3.34 -15.63 0.92
N VAL A 115 2.20 -15.27 1.51
CA VAL A 115 2.14 -14.57 2.80
C VAL A 115 2.74 -15.44 3.92
N GLU A 116 2.39 -16.72 3.98
CA GLU A 116 2.93 -17.66 4.96
C GLU A 116 4.45 -17.82 4.81
N ASP A 117 4.96 -17.91 3.59
CA ASP A 117 6.40 -17.94 3.31
C ASP A 117 7.12 -16.70 3.86
N MET A 118 6.57 -15.50 3.61
CA MET A 118 7.13 -14.26 4.17
C MET A 118 7.16 -14.29 5.70
N LEU A 119 6.08 -14.75 6.35
CA LEU A 119 6.02 -14.87 7.81
C LEU A 119 7.05 -15.85 8.37
N ASN A 120 7.24 -16.99 7.71
CA ASN A 120 8.22 -18.01 8.08
C ASN A 120 9.67 -17.50 7.95
N HIS A 121 9.90 -16.53 7.07
CA HIS A 121 11.18 -15.84 6.94
C HIS A 121 11.36 -14.64 7.88
N GLY A 122 10.41 -14.44 8.82
CA GLY A 122 10.51 -13.42 9.88
C GLY A 122 10.02 -12.03 9.48
N PHE A 123 9.09 -11.92 8.52
CA PHE A 123 8.47 -10.67 8.10
C PHE A 123 7.05 -10.50 8.66
N PRO A 124 6.86 -10.02 9.90
CA PRO A 124 5.53 -9.97 10.53
C PRO A 124 4.61 -8.85 10.01
N ALA A 125 5.07 -7.99 9.13
CA ALA A 125 4.30 -6.92 8.52
C ALA A 125 4.32 -7.05 7.00
N VAL A 126 3.19 -7.47 6.42
CA VAL A 126 3.09 -7.82 5.00
C VAL A 126 1.89 -7.17 4.31
N SER A 127 2.02 -7.03 3.00
CA SER A 127 0.96 -6.60 2.08
C SER A 127 1.06 -7.45 0.81
N MET A 128 -0.08 -7.83 0.23
CA MET A 128 -0.15 -8.56 -1.03
C MET A 128 -1.15 -7.86 -1.96
N GLU A 129 -0.64 -7.31 -3.07
CA GLU A 129 -1.42 -6.56 -4.04
C GLU A 129 -1.70 -7.40 -5.29
N PRO A 130 -2.87 -7.25 -5.93
CA PRO A 130 -3.04 -7.78 -7.27
C PRO A 130 -2.12 -7.06 -8.25
N VAL A 131 -1.60 -7.78 -9.22
CA VAL A 131 -0.80 -7.20 -10.30
C VAL A 131 -1.59 -6.14 -11.06
N VAL A 132 -0.90 -5.07 -11.42
CA VAL A 132 -1.40 -4.02 -12.28
C VAL A 132 -0.44 -3.90 -13.47
N GLY A 133 -0.96 -4.03 -14.66
CA GLY A 133 -0.15 -4.01 -15.88
C GLY A 133 -1.03 -4.10 -17.12
N ASP A 134 -0.49 -4.66 -18.20
CA ASP A 134 -1.21 -4.93 -19.43
C ASP A 134 -2.24 -6.06 -19.19
N ASP A 135 -3.51 -5.80 -19.46
CA ASP A 135 -4.59 -6.77 -19.28
C ASP A 135 -4.53 -7.96 -20.28
N THR A 136 -3.76 -7.83 -21.34
CA THR A 136 -3.50 -8.90 -22.33
C THR A 136 -2.39 -9.86 -21.88
N ALA A 137 -1.59 -9.48 -20.89
CA ALA A 137 -0.48 -10.29 -20.42
C ALA A 137 -0.96 -11.58 -19.72
N ASP A 138 -0.16 -12.65 -19.84
CA ASP A 138 -0.48 -13.97 -19.27
C ASP A 138 -0.55 -13.99 -17.75
N TYR A 139 0.14 -13.07 -17.09
CA TYR A 139 0.13 -12.92 -15.65
C TYR A 139 -1.07 -12.11 -15.13
N SER A 140 -1.83 -11.43 -16.00
CA SER A 140 -2.93 -10.56 -15.61
C SER A 140 -4.14 -11.34 -15.10
N ILE A 141 -4.70 -10.88 -13.99
CA ILE A 141 -5.90 -11.47 -13.38
C ILE A 141 -7.10 -11.19 -14.28
N LYS A 142 -7.84 -12.25 -14.61
CA LYS A 142 -9.06 -12.19 -15.44
C LYS A 142 -10.32 -12.29 -14.57
N GLU A 143 -11.45 -11.93 -15.15
CA GLU A 143 -12.75 -12.05 -14.48
C GLU A 143 -13.05 -13.50 -14.06
N SER A 144 -12.65 -14.48 -14.89
CA SER A 144 -12.75 -15.91 -14.58
C SER A 144 -11.94 -16.37 -13.36
N ASP A 145 -10.96 -15.61 -12.94
CA ASP A 145 -10.12 -15.92 -11.77
C ASP A 145 -10.74 -15.41 -10.45
N LEU A 146 -11.73 -14.49 -10.53
CA LEU A 146 -12.33 -13.84 -9.36
C LEU A 146 -12.89 -14.81 -8.31
N PRO A 147 -13.58 -15.91 -8.66
CA PRO A 147 -14.02 -16.87 -7.65
C PRO A 147 -12.85 -17.41 -6.82
N ARG A 148 -11.78 -17.83 -7.48
CA ARG A 148 -10.57 -18.34 -6.81
C ARG A 148 -9.86 -17.27 -5.97
N VAL A 149 -9.77 -16.03 -6.47
CA VAL A 149 -9.21 -14.91 -5.71
C VAL A 149 -10.02 -14.63 -4.44
N LYS A 150 -11.36 -14.69 -4.52
CA LYS A 150 -12.24 -14.48 -3.37
C LYS A 150 -12.09 -15.60 -2.34
N ASP A 151 -12.03 -16.85 -2.77
CA ASP A 151 -11.81 -18.03 -1.90
C ASP A 151 -10.43 -17.93 -1.21
N GLU A 152 -9.42 -17.45 -1.92
CA GLU A 152 -8.08 -17.29 -1.35
C GLU A 152 -8.02 -16.16 -0.31
N TYR A 153 -8.79 -15.06 -0.48
CA TYR A 153 -8.94 -14.05 0.57
C TYR A 153 -9.66 -14.62 1.82
N ASP A 154 -10.65 -15.50 1.66
CA ASP A 154 -11.31 -16.19 2.78
C ASP A 154 -10.32 -17.10 3.52
N LYS A 155 -9.49 -17.83 2.78
CA LYS A 155 -8.42 -18.66 3.35
C LYS A 155 -7.41 -17.80 4.13
N LEU A 156 -6.96 -16.69 3.53
CA LEU A 156 -6.04 -15.77 4.20
C LEU A 156 -6.66 -15.15 5.46
N ALA A 157 -7.93 -14.77 5.45
CA ALA A 157 -8.60 -14.23 6.62
C ALA A 157 -8.75 -15.25 7.75
N LYS A 158 -9.07 -16.52 7.42
CA LYS A 158 -9.07 -17.63 8.38
C LYS A 158 -7.67 -17.90 8.93
N PHE A 159 -6.65 -17.87 8.08
CA PHE A 159 -5.24 -17.99 8.48
C PHE A 159 -4.83 -16.86 9.42
N PHE A 160 -5.24 -15.62 9.13
CA PHE A 160 -5.00 -14.45 9.98
C PHE A 160 -5.57 -14.65 11.39
N ILE A 161 -6.85 -15.04 11.49
CA ILE A 161 -7.52 -15.32 12.76
C ILE A 161 -6.81 -16.45 13.53
N LYS A 162 -6.48 -17.56 12.84
CA LYS A 162 -5.77 -18.69 13.45
C LYS A 162 -4.44 -18.26 14.06
N ARG A 163 -3.66 -17.44 13.35
CA ARG A 163 -2.38 -16.92 13.85
C ARG A 163 -2.54 -16.03 15.09
N GLU A 164 -3.60 -15.23 15.15
CA GLU A 164 -3.94 -14.44 16.35
C GLU A 164 -4.28 -15.37 17.55
N GLU A 165 -5.06 -16.43 17.32
CA GLU A 165 -5.41 -17.41 18.37
C GLU A 165 -4.20 -18.19 18.92
N GLU A 166 -3.25 -18.49 18.06
CA GLU A 166 -2.00 -19.17 18.40
C GLU A 166 -0.98 -18.26 19.10
N GLY A 167 -1.30 -16.96 19.30
CA GLY A 167 -0.40 -15.99 19.92
C GLY A 167 0.73 -15.53 19.00
N ASN A 168 0.61 -15.76 17.72
CA ASN A 168 1.56 -15.39 16.66
C ASN A 168 0.96 -14.39 15.66
N PRO A 169 0.43 -13.23 16.08
CA PRO A 169 -0.23 -12.28 15.21
C PRO A 169 0.75 -11.70 14.19
N PHE A 170 0.21 -11.27 13.06
CA PHE A 170 0.95 -10.53 12.05
C PHE A 170 0.13 -9.36 11.52
N PHE A 171 0.80 -8.36 10.97
CA PHE A 171 0.14 -7.23 10.34
C PHE A 171 -0.08 -7.52 8.86
N PHE A 172 -1.35 -7.53 8.43
CA PHE A 172 -1.70 -7.57 7.01
C PHE A 172 -2.36 -6.27 6.59
N PHE A 173 -1.71 -5.52 5.72
CA PHE A 173 -2.07 -4.14 5.38
C PHE A 173 -3.55 -4.00 4.97
N HIS A 174 -4.07 -4.91 4.15
CA HIS A 174 -5.43 -4.82 3.62
C HIS A 174 -6.54 -5.21 4.61
N PHE A 175 -6.20 -5.90 5.70
CA PHE A 175 -7.18 -6.21 6.77
C PHE A 175 -7.15 -5.17 7.89
N ASN A 176 -6.11 -4.33 7.94
CA ASN A 176 -5.99 -3.25 8.92
C ASN A 176 -6.84 -2.03 8.51
N MET A 177 -8.14 -2.22 8.45
CA MET A 177 -9.12 -1.17 8.15
C MET A 177 -9.80 -0.70 9.44
N ASP A 178 -9.80 0.61 9.70
CA ASP A 178 -10.64 1.16 10.78
C ASP A 178 -12.09 1.23 10.30
N LEU A 179 -12.86 0.19 10.58
CA LEU A 179 -14.26 0.08 10.21
C LEU A 179 -15.18 0.97 11.07
N TRP A 180 -14.71 1.41 12.23
CA TRP A 180 -15.50 2.22 13.18
C TRP A 180 -15.41 3.71 12.89
N ARG A 181 -14.20 4.23 12.74
CA ARG A 181 -13.95 5.64 12.46
C ARG A 181 -13.74 5.88 10.97
N GLY A 182 -13.13 4.93 10.29
CA GLY A 182 -12.73 4.99 8.88
C GLY A 182 -11.68 6.06 8.63
N PRO A 183 -11.24 6.22 7.39
CA PRO A 183 -10.38 7.33 6.99
C PRO A 183 -11.14 8.67 7.07
N CYS A 184 -10.42 9.79 7.08
CA CYS A 184 -11.03 11.12 7.03
C CYS A 184 -11.91 11.28 5.77
N LEU A 185 -12.91 12.17 5.83
CA LEU A 185 -13.91 12.32 4.76
C LEU A 185 -13.31 12.51 3.36
N PRO A 186 -12.28 13.36 3.13
CA PRO A 186 -11.65 13.47 1.81
C PRO A 186 -11.12 12.14 1.29
N LYS A 187 -10.48 11.32 2.13
CA LYS A 187 -10.00 10.00 1.74
C LYS A 187 -11.12 9.00 1.44
N ARG A 188 -12.22 9.03 2.21
CA ARG A 188 -13.41 8.20 1.92
C ARG A 188 -14.00 8.50 0.55
N LEU A 189 -13.98 9.76 0.15
CA LEU A 189 -14.60 10.20 -1.09
C LEU A 189 -13.68 10.01 -2.31
N ARG A 190 -12.39 10.34 -2.19
CA ARG A 190 -11.45 10.51 -3.31
C ARG A 190 -10.22 9.59 -3.27
N GLY A 191 -10.07 8.80 -2.22
CA GLY A 191 -8.94 7.87 -2.08
C GLY A 191 -7.60 8.56 -1.81
N CYS A 192 -6.59 8.22 -2.59
CA CYS A 192 -5.20 8.64 -2.37
C CYS A 192 -4.90 10.11 -2.70
N GLY A 193 -5.85 10.84 -3.29
CA GLY A 193 -5.64 12.24 -3.69
C GLY A 193 -4.75 12.45 -4.91
N ALA A 194 -4.58 11.42 -5.76
CA ALA A 194 -3.81 11.55 -6.99
C ALA A 194 -4.23 12.79 -7.80
N GLY A 195 -3.24 13.52 -8.33
CA GLY A 195 -3.43 14.71 -9.17
C GLY A 195 -3.73 16.00 -8.40
N HIS A 196 -3.91 15.98 -7.06
CA HIS A 196 -4.14 17.21 -6.30
C HIS A 196 -3.56 17.21 -4.87
N GLU A 197 -3.55 16.08 -4.17
CA GLU A 197 -2.93 15.91 -2.84
C GLU A 197 -1.69 15.03 -2.92
N TYR A 198 -1.65 14.14 -3.91
CA TYR A 198 -0.52 13.28 -4.21
C TYR A 198 -0.04 13.56 -5.64
N LEU A 199 1.23 13.82 -5.80
CA LEU A 199 1.91 14.09 -7.08
C LEU A 199 3.19 13.24 -7.17
N ALA A 200 3.58 12.89 -8.39
CA ALA A 200 4.87 12.26 -8.66
C ALA A 200 5.76 13.23 -9.44
N VAL A 201 7.01 13.37 -9.02
CA VAL A 201 8.03 14.17 -9.71
C VAL A 201 9.11 13.22 -10.22
N VAL A 202 9.49 13.37 -11.48
CA VAL A 202 10.53 12.56 -12.13
C VAL A 202 11.82 13.35 -12.31
N PRO A 203 12.96 12.70 -12.65
CA PRO A 203 14.27 13.34 -12.63
C PRO A 203 14.44 14.59 -13.53
N ASN A 204 13.69 14.69 -14.62
CA ASN A 204 13.68 15.89 -15.49
C ASN A 204 12.83 17.03 -14.92
N GLY A 205 12.18 16.83 -13.76
CA GLY A 205 11.33 17.81 -13.10
C GLY A 205 9.85 17.75 -13.48
N ASP A 206 9.45 16.90 -14.41
CA ASP A 206 8.03 16.78 -14.78
C ASP A 206 7.20 16.24 -13.63
N ILE A 207 5.98 16.76 -13.52
CA ILE A 207 5.02 16.45 -12.46
C ILE A 207 3.85 15.68 -13.08
N TYR A 208 3.55 14.52 -12.47
CA TYR A 208 2.44 13.63 -12.85
C TYR A 208 1.41 13.49 -11.73
N PRO A 209 0.15 13.06 -12.01
CA PRO A 209 -0.87 12.82 -11.00
C PRO A 209 -0.45 11.81 -9.92
N CYS A 210 0.23 10.75 -10.30
CA CYS A 210 0.88 9.79 -9.40
C CYS A 210 1.95 9.00 -10.16
N HIS A 211 2.69 8.15 -9.44
CA HIS A 211 3.77 7.34 -10.03
C HIS A 211 3.31 6.39 -11.16
N GLN A 212 2.05 5.93 -11.15
CA GLN A 212 1.52 5.06 -12.21
C GLN A 212 1.18 5.80 -13.51
N PHE A 213 1.11 7.12 -13.48
CA PHE A 213 0.94 7.95 -14.69
C PHE A 213 2.26 8.41 -15.27
N VAL A 214 3.40 8.14 -14.61
CA VAL A 214 4.73 8.53 -15.12
C VAL A 214 4.97 7.92 -16.49
N GLY A 215 5.37 8.76 -17.46
CA GLY A 215 5.64 8.37 -18.83
C GLY A 215 4.41 8.17 -19.71
N ARG A 216 3.19 8.31 -19.20
CA ARG A 216 1.99 8.28 -20.04
C ARG A 216 1.79 9.61 -20.73
N GLU A 217 1.59 9.56 -22.02
CA GLU A 217 1.33 10.75 -22.85
C GLU A 217 0.08 11.50 -22.34
N GLY A 218 0.15 12.83 -22.33
CA GLY A 218 -0.96 13.68 -21.91
C GLY A 218 -1.14 13.83 -20.38
N TYR A 219 -0.41 13.09 -19.54
CA TYR A 219 -0.57 13.15 -18.08
C TYR A 219 0.43 14.06 -17.34
N VAL A 220 1.23 14.84 -18.05
CA VAL A 220 2.09 15.84 -17.42
C VAL A 220 1.23 17.01 -16.91
N ILE A 221 1.29 17.28 -15.60
CA ILE A 221 0.58 18.38 -14.95
C ILE A 221 1.37 19.69 -15.03
N GLY A 222 2.69 19.58 -15.01
CA GLY A 222 3.61 20.72 -15.03
C GLY A 222 5.03 20.27 -14.80
N ASN A 223 5.91 21.21 -14.43
CA ASN A 223 7.31 20.94 -14.14
C ASN A 223 7.75 21.75 -12.90
N VAL A 224 8.66 21.23 -12.09
CA VAL A 224 9.10 21.89 -10.85
C VAL A 224 9.75 23.25 -11.08
N PHE A 225 10.32 23.49 -12.26
CA PHE A 225 10.95 24.77 -12.62
C PHE A 225 9.96 25.77 -13.22
N GLU A 226 8.87 25.28 -13.80
CA GLU A 226 7.91 26.08 -14.56
C GLU A 226 6.55 26.21 -13.86
N GLY A 227 6.35 25.45 -12.80
CA GLY A 227 5.10 25.38 -12.05
C GLY A 227 4.05 24.46 -12.67
N LEU A 228 2.87 24.47 -12.06
CA LEU A 228 1.71 23.67 -12.50
C LEU A 228 1.03 24.36 -13.68
N LYS A 229 0.87 23.65 -14.79
CA LYS A 229 0.29 24.17 -16.04
C LYS A 229 -1.09 23.60 -16.36
N ASN A 230 -1.28 22.31 -16.12
CA ASN A 230 -2.53 21.63 -16.45
C ASN A 230 -3.53 21.64 -15.28
N MET A 231 -4.04 22.84 -14.95
CA MET A 231 -5.02 23.01 -13.88
C MET A 231 -6.36 22.32 -14.16
N LYS A 232 -6.68 22.11 -15.45
CA LYS A 232 -7.89 21.35 -15.84
C LYS A 232 -7.77 19.91 -15.38
N MET A 233 -6.65 19.25 -15.69
CA MET A 233 -6.39 17.86 -15.25
C MET A 233 -6.45 17.75 -13.72
N MET A 234 -5.79 18.62 -12.98
CA MET A 234 -5.84 18.64 -11.51
C MET A 234 -7.27 18.75 -10.98
N ARG A 235 -8.10 19.59 -11.63
CA ARG A 235 -9.52 19.70 -11.29
C ARG A 235 -10.27 18.40 -11.57
N ASP A 236 -10.05 17.79 -12.74
CA ASP A 236 -10.69 16.53 -13.13
C ASP A 236 -10.40 15.41 -12.12
N PHE A 237 -9.16 15.30 -11.64
CA PHE A 237 -8.81 14.38 -10.55
C PHE A 237 -9.49 14.76 -9.22
N ARG A 238 -9.51 16.05 -8.87
CA ARG A 238 -10.09 16.55 -7.61
C ARG A 238 -11.59 16.31 -7.49
N VAL A 239 -12.35 16.46 -8.59
CA VAL A 239 -13.80 16.26 -8.60
C VAL A 239 -14.20 14.82 -8.85
N ASN A 240 -13.23 13.93 -9.11
CA ASN A 240 -13.46 12.51 -9.32
C ASN A 240 -13.57 11.80 -7.97
N HIS A 241 -14.80 11.59 -7.50
CA HIS A 241 -15.11 11.00 -6.20
C HIS A 241 -16.22 9.94 -6.32
N VAL A 242 -16.50 9.22 -5.25
CA VAL A 242 -17.46 8.09 -5.25
C VAL A 242 -18.85 8.45 -5.75
N PHE A 243 -19.32 9.67 -5.56
CA PHE A 243 -20.62 10.12 -6.03
C PHE A 243 -20.62 10.65 -7.48
N SER A 244 -19.43 10.85 -8.09
CA SER A 244 -19.31 11.21 -9.50
C SER A 244 -19.16 9.98 -10.42
N LYS A 245 -19.17 8.76 -9.84
CA LYS A 245 -19.04 7.49 -10.54
C LYS A 245 -20.34 6.71 -10.37
N PRO A 246 -21.14 6.52 -11.44
CA PRO A 246 -22.44 5.86 -11.35
C PRO A 246 -22.37 4.50 -10.62
N GLU A 247 -21.36 3.68 -10.92
CA GLU A 247 -21.18 2.34 -10.35
C GLU A 247 -20.84 2.37 -8.85
N CYS A 248 -20.40 3.53 -8.34
CA CYS A 248 -20.04 3.68 -6.93
C CYS A 248 -21.19 4.22 -6.06
N VAL A 249 -22.19 4.90 -6.65
CA VAL A 249 -23.25 5.58 -5.88
C VAL A 249 -23.96 4.63 -4.93
N ASP A 250 -24.32 3.43 -5.40
CA ASP A 250 -25.04 2.42 -4.61
C ASP A 250 -24.12 1.31 -4.05
N CYS A 251 -22.80 1.44 -4.25
CA CYS A 251 -21.84 0.45 -3.76
C CYS A 251 -21.70 0.53 -2.23
N TRP A 252 -21.96 -0.58 -1.53
CA TRP A 252 -21.84 -0.66 -0.08
C TRP A 252 -20.42 -0.41 0.44
N ALA A 253 -19.39 -0.76 -0.36
CA ALA A 253 -17.98 -0.61 0.02
C ALA A 253 -17.39 0.77 -0.34
N LYS A 254 -18.18 1.70 -0.92
CA LYS A 254 -17.66 2.96 -1.49
C LYS A 254 -16.78 3.77 -0.56
N PHE A 255 -17.10 3.84 0.73
CA PHE A 255 -16.35 4.64 1.71
C PHE A 255 -15.08 3.97 2.23
N PHE A 256 -14.88 2.70 1.93
CA PHE A 256 -13.63 1.96 2.21
C PHE A 256 -12.77 1.81 0.94
N CYS A 257 -13.41 1.67 -0.23
CA CYS A 257 -12.77 1.59 -1.52
C CYS A 257 -12.37 2.97 -2.09
N SER A 258 -13.17 4.01 -1.81
CA SER A 258 -12.96 5.39 -2.30
C SER A 258 -13.00 5.53 -3.82
N GLY A 259 -13.70 4.61 -4.52
CA GLY A 259 -13.88 4.67 -5.98
C GLY A 259 -12.75 4.08 -6.81
N GLY A 260 -11.89 3.26 -6.20
CA GLY A 260 -10.80 2.55 -6.86
C GLY A 260 -9.58 3.40 -7.19
N CYS A 261 -8.58 2.77 -7.82
CA CYS A 261 -7.36 3.44 -8.26
C CYS A 261 -7.60 4.16 -9.60
N HIS A 262 -7.33 5.47 -9.65
CA HIS A 262 -7.50 6.27 -10.87
C HIS A 262 -6.67 5.74 -12.05
N ALA A 263 -5.45 5.28 -11.79
CA ALA A 263 -4.58 4.76 -12.83
C ALA A 263 -5.06 3.41 -13.37
N ASN A 264 -5.63 2.55 -12.51
CA ASN A 264 -6.22 1.29 -12.95
C ASN A 264 -7.52 1.54 -13.74
N ASN A 265 -8.34 2.47 -13.25
CA ASN A 265 -9.57 2.85 -13.92
C ASN A 265 -9.28 3.35 -15.34
N GLU A 266 -8.28 4.22 -15.48
CA GLU A 266 -7.86 4.72 -16.79
C GLU A 266 -7.27 3.63 -17.67
N ALA A 267 -6.35 2.81 -17.13
CA ALA A 267 -5.65 1.77 -17.89
C ALA A 267 -6.59 0.68 -18.43
N TYR A 268 -7.57 0.26 -17.62
CA TYR A 268 -8.44 -0.87 -17.95
C TYR A 268 -9.85 -0.50 -18.38
N ALA A 269 -10.34 0.69 -18.02
CA ALA A 269 -11.67 1.15 -18.39
C ALA A 269 -11.64 2.42 -19.28
N GLY A 270 -10.44 2.92 -19.61
CA GLY A 270 -10.25 4.06 -20.51
C GLY A 270 -10.61 5.43 -19.92
N ASP A 271 -11.00 5.51 -18.66
CA ASP A 271 -11.38 6.77 -17.98
C ASP A 271 -11.14 6.64 -16.48
N ILE A 272 -10.49 7.63 -15.86
CA ILE A 272 -10.27 7.71 -14.42
C ILE A 272 -11.58 7.62 -13.61
N ARG A 273 -12.72 7.95 -14.23
CA ARG A 273 -14.06 7.95 -13.62
C ARG A 273 -14.78 6.61 -13.72
N ARG A 274 -14.31 5.66 -14.51
CA ARG A 274 -14.94 4.35 -14.70
C ARG A 274 -14.19 3.30 -13.86
N PRO A 275 -14.80 2.79 -12.76
CA PRO A 275 -14.15 1.79 -11.93
C PRO A 275 -13.85 0.50 -12.68
N TYR A 276 -12.66 -0.05 -12.49
CA TYR A 276 -12.29 -1.34 -13.06
C TYR A 276 -12.94 -2.48 -12.26
N GLY A 277 -13.80 -3.26 -12.91
CA GLY A 277 -14.67 -4.27 -12.28
C GLY A 277 -13.92 -5.31 -11.44
N ILE A 278 -12.80 -5.86 -11.93
CA ILE A 278 -12.00 -6.86 -11.21
C ILE A 278 -11.50 -6.27 -9.88
N THR A 279 -10.96 -5.06 -9.89
CA THR A 279 -10.48 -4.42 -8.65
C THR A 279 -11.62 -4.06 -7.71
N CYS A 280 -12.82 -3.74 -8.22
CA CYS A 280 -14.01 -3.54 -7.40
C CYS A 280 -14.36 -4.80 -6.60
N GLU A 281 -14.38 -5.96 -7.25
CA GLU A 281 -14.72 -7.24 -6.61
C GLU A 281 -13.65 -7.66 -5.59
N ILE A 282 -12.37 -7.49 -5.91
CA ILE A 282 -11.28 -7.75 -4.97
C ILE A 282 -11.38 -6.83 -3.74
N GLN A 283 -11.66 -5.55 -3.94
CA GLN A 283 -11.76 -4.60 -2.83
C GLN A 283 -12.98 -4.85 -1.94
N LYS A 284 -14.13 -5.21 -2.52
CA LYS A 284 -15.31 -5.66 -1.74
C LYS A 284 -14.95 -6.85 -0.86
N LYS A 285 -14.24 -7.84 -1.42
CA LYS A 285 -13.83 -9.03 -0.67
C LYS A 285 -12.84 -8.71 0.47
N ARG A 286 -11.90 -7.81 0.25
CA ARG A 286 -10.99 -7.32 1.31
C ARG A 286 -11.75 -6.67 2.47
N VAL A 287 -12.74 -5.83 2.16
CA VAL A 287 -13.58 -5.18 3.19
C VAL A 287 -14.40 -6.22 3.95
N GLU A 288 -15.00 -7.18 3.25
CA GLU A 288 -15.74 -8.30 3.85
C GLU A 288 -14.87 -9.11 4.82
N CYS A 289 -13.65 -9.50 4.41
CA CYS A 289 -12.69 -10.18 5.27
C CYS A 289 -12.29 -9.35 6.50
N ALA A 290 -12.05 -8.04 6.33
CA ALA A 290 -11.76 -7.15 7.45
C ALA A 290 -12.93 -7.05 8.43
N MET A 291 -14.18 -7.01 7.93
CA MET A 291 -15.39 -7.05 8.77
C MET A 291 -15.50 -8.37 9.53
N MET A 292 -15.26 -9.51 8.86
CA MET A 292 -15.29 -10.83 9.49
C MET A 292 -14.26 -10.93 10.64
N ILE A 293 -13.01 -10.51 10.40
CA ILE A 293 -11.94 -10.52 11.40
C ILE A 293 -12.31 -9.66 12.60
N GLN A 294 -12.77 -8.43 12.39
CA GLN A 294 -13.14 -7.52 13.48
C GLN A 294 -14.36 -8.00 14.26
N ALA A 295 -15.36 -8.58 13.58
CA ALA A 295 -16.51 -9.20 14.25
C ALA A 295 -16.08 -10.38 15.12
N TYR A 296 -15.22 -11.24 14.59
CA TYR A 296 -14.66 -12.39 15.32
C TYR A 296 -13.89 -11.94 16.58
N ASN A 297 -12.98 -10.98 16.44
CA ASN A 297 -12.20 -10.45 17.55
C ASN A 297 -13.08 -9.79 18.62
N LYS A 298 -14.13 -9.08 18.22
CA LYS A 298 -15.10 -8.48 19.14
C LYS A 298 -15.92 -9.51 19.91
N LEU A 299 -16.28 -10.61 19.29
CA LEU A 299 -17.02 -11.70 19.95
C LEU A 299 -16.16 -12.44 20.97
N LYS A 300 -14.85 -12.57 20.73
CA LYS A 300 -13.87 -13.19 21.66
C LYS A 300 -13.36 -12.26 22.74
N ALA A 301 -13.44 -10.94 22.54
CA ALA A 301 -13.08 -10.00 23.60
C ALA A 301 -13.93 -10.25 24.85
N PRO A 302 -13.33 -10.30 26.06
CA PRO A 302 -14.10 -10.45 27.30
C PRO A 302 -15.20 -9.37 27.31
N LYS A 303 -16.45 -9.77 27.56
CA LYS A 303 -17.55 -8.83 27.74
C LYS A 303 -17.24 -8.01 28.98
N VAL A 304 -16.62 -6.84 28.78
CA VAL A 304 -16.52 -5.83 29.83
C VAL A 304 -17.95 -5.37 30.07
N MET A 305 -18.57 -5.81 31.17
CA MET A 305 -19.84 -5.25 31.61
C MET A 305 -19.58 -3.78 31.96
N HIS A 306 -19.86 -2.88 31.02
CA HIS A 306 -19.87 -1.45 31.32
C HIS A 306 -21.02 -1.17 32.28
N GLN A 307 -20.70 -0.95 33.57
CA GLN A 307 -21.67 -0.34 34.47
C GLN A 307 -21.86 1.12 33.99
N PRO A 308 -23.09 1.51 33.62
CA PRO A 308 -23.36 2.87 33.20
C PRO A 308 -22.92 3.85 34.31
N GLY A 309 -22.13 4.87 33.95
CA GLY A 309 -21.71 5.92 34.86
C GLY A 309 -20.35 5.79 35.53
N THR A 310 -19.57 4.73 35.28
CA THR A 310 -18.19 4.64 35.79
C THR A 310 -17.19 5.47 34.96
N LYS A 311 -16.10 5.93 35.62
CA LYS A 311 -15.03 6.68 34.93
C LYS A 311 -14.44 5.89 33.73
N ALA A 312 -14.46 4.57 33.76
CA ALA A 312 -14.02 3.69 32.68
C ALA A 312 -14.95 3.76 31.45
N ALA A 313 -16.27 3.80 31.66
CA ALA A 313 -17.25 3.95 30.59
C ALA A 313 -17.11 5.30 29.88
N ARG A 314 -16.92 6.40 30.61
CA ARG A 314 -16.70 7.74 30.03
C ARG A 314 -15.43 7.83 29.19
N LYS A 315 -14.36 7.13 29.59
CA LYS A 315 -13.10 7.08 28.81
C LYS A 315 -13.23 6.25 27.52
N ALA A 316 -14.06 5.20 27.54
CA ALA A 316 -14.36 4.38 26.37
C ALA A 316 -15.27 5.13 25.34
N GLU A 317 -16.16 5.99 25.85
CA GLU A 317 -17.04 6.81 25.02
C GLU A 317 -16.38 8.09 24.48
N GLY A 318 -15.12 8.37 24.82
CA GLY A 318 -14.37 9.52 24.33
C GLY A 318 -14.83 10.88 24.88
N LEU A 319 -15.64 10.87 25.95
CA LEU A 319 -16.09 12.07 26.62
C LEU A 319 -15.02 12.52 27.63
N SER A 320 -14.33 13.63 27.31
CA SER A 320 -13.43 14.27 28.27
C SER A 320 -14.25 14.78 29.46
N ALA A 321 -13.79 14.47 30.66
CA ALA A 321 -14.29 15.14 31.84
C ALA A 321 -13.84 16.61 31.76
N THR A 322 -14.79 17.51 31.49
CA THR A 322 -14.65 18.93 31.79
C THR A 322 -14.71 19.14 33.28
#